data_3dd575602a0ee9afbc47b706f6ff1846
#
_entry.id   3dd575602a0ee9afbc47b706f6ff1846
#
_cell.length_a   1.000
_cell.length_b   1.000
_cell.length_c   1.000
_cell.angle_alpha   90.00
_cell.angle_beta   90.00
_cell.angle_gamma   90.00
#
_symmetry.space_group_name_H-M   'P 1'
#
loop_
_entity.id
_entity.type
_entity.pdbx_description
1 polymer ?
#
loop_
_entity_poly.entity_id
_entity_poly.type
_entity_poly.pdbx_seq_one_letter_code
_entity_poly.pdbx_strand_id
1 'polypeptide(L)'
;YEDLMKATPEGKRSAVRAMLEEKLSQWSAGSEGMMLRYDRDRYLFVFEEKSFSDFAAKRFDVLDAVREVVAGEGVAATLSIGVGRDADSFEALFKNASVALEMALSRGGDQAVVKDKLNFEFYGGRSKATEKRTKVKSRVMANALAELIDEAKQVYVMGHSYADMDALGAAAGVCAIVRKRGKKCRIVIDTENNAAHPMLRRLQALPEYQGAFLSGDDAFLRVQPETLLVVVDTNRP
;
A
#
# COMPACT_ATOMS: atom_id res chain seq x y z
N TYR A 1 4.81 9.13 4.28
CA TYR A 1 4.51 10.09 5.36
C TYR A 1 4.75 9.49 6.74
N GLU A 2 4.23 8.29 7.04
CA GLU A 2 4.41 7.67 8.35
C GLU A 2 5.88 7.46 8.71
N ASP A 3 6.67 6.94 7.79
CA ASP A 3 8.12 6.71 8.01
C ASP A 3 8.85 8.03 8.23
N LEU A 4 8.48 9.08 7.47
CA LEU A 4 9.02 10.41 7.67
C LEU A 4 8.70 10.95 9.07
N MET A 5 7.44 10.76 9.52
CA MET A 5 7.02 11.21 10.86
C MET A 5 7.63 10.38 11.99
N LYS A 6 7.84 9.08 11.78
CA LYS A 6 8.56 8.21 12.73
C LYS A 6 10.03 8.62 12.86
N ALA A 7 10.69 8.94 11.75
CA ALA A 7 12.07 9.42 11.71
C ALA A 7 12.22 10.87 12.23
N THR A 8 11.12 11.62 12.42
CA THR A 8 11.15 13.00 12.87
C THR A 8 10.89 13.09 14.38
N PRO A 9 11.78 13.69 15.17
CA PRO A 9 11.54 13.98 16.58
C PRO A 9 10.23 14.75 16.76
N GLU A 10 9.48 14.45 17.83
CA GLU A 10 8.12 14.98 18.04
C GLU A 10 8.06 16.50 17.96
N GLY A 11 9.00 17.20 18.59
CA GLY A 11 9.08 18.66 18.57
C GLY A 11 9.38 19.28 17.18
N LYS A 12 9.80 18.48 16.19
CA LYS A 12 10.10 18.94 14.83
C LYS A 12 9.05 18.58 13.80
N ARG A 13 8.08 17.74 14.15
CA ARG A 13 7.05 17.25 13.22
C ARG A 13 6.21 18.35 12.60
N SER A 14 5.86 19.36 13.40
CA SER A 14 5.12 20.54 12.91
C SER A 14 5.91 21.34 11.90
N ALA A 15 7.21 21.53 12.12
CA ALA A 15 8.09 22.23 11.20
C ALA A 15 8.24 21.49 9.87
N VAL A 16 8.46 20.17 9.91
CA VAL A 16 8.55 19.34 8.69
C VAL A 16 7.23 19.40 7.90
N ARG A 17 6.09 19.37 8.59
CA ARG A 17 4.79 19.52 7.95
C ARG A 17 4.63 20.89 7.29
N ALA A 18 4.97 21.96 7.98
CA ALA A 18 4.91 23.31 7.43
C ALA A 18 5.78 23.47 6.17
N MET A 19 6.98 22.88 6.16
CA MET A 19 7.86 22.88 4.98
C MET A 19 7.22 22.14 3.79
N LEU A 20 6.56 21.01 4.02
CA LEU A 20 5.84 20.28 2.96
C LEU A 20 4.67 21.08 2.42
N GLU A 21 3.87 21.68 3.29
CA GLU A 21 2.74 22.52 2.91
C GLU A 21 3.19 23.78 2.14
N GLU A 22 4.31 24.36 2.53
CA GLU A 22 4.93 25.47 1.79
C GLU A 22 5.35 25.07 0.37
N LYS A 23 6.05 23.94 0.19
CA LYS A 23 6.45 23.43 -1.13
C LYS A 23 5.23 23.17 -2.03
N LEU A 24 4.18 22.56 -1.48
CA LEU A 24 2.94 22.31 -2.20
C LEU A 24 2.23 23.62 -2.59
N SER A 25 2.15 24.58 -1.66
CA SER A 25 1.55 25.88 -1.89
C SER A 25 2.31 26.68 -2.98
N GLN A 26 3.63 26.73 -2.90
CA GLN A 26 4.47 27.40 -3.90
C GLN A 26 4.28 26.79 -5.30
N TRP A 27 4.21 25.46 -5.39
CA TRP A 27 4.02 24.77 -6.67
C TRP A 27 2.64 25.04 -7.27
N SER A 28 1.60 25.09 -6.45
CA SER A 28 0.22 25.34 -6.91
C SER A 28 -0.11 26.81 -7.18
N ALA A 29 0.69 27.75 -6.67
CA ALA A 29 0.37 29.19 -6.65
C ALA A 29 0.15 29.82 -8.03
N GLY A 30 0.72 29.25 -9.11
CA GLY A 30 0.57 29.77 -10.48
C GLY A 30 -0.64 29.21 -11.26
N SER A 31 -1.46 28.34 -10.66
CA SER A 31 -2.44 27.54 -11.39
C SER A 31 -3.89 28.00 -11.24
N GLU A 32 -4.18 29.03 -10.46
CA GLU A 32 -5.57 29.43 -10.11
C GLU A 32 -6.41 28.26 -9.54
N GLY A 33 -5.75 27.17 -9.10
CA GLY A 33 -6.38 26.00 -8.55
C GLY A 33 -6.61 26.08 -7.05
N MET A 34 -7.42 25.21 -6.53
CA MET A 34 -7.72 25.09 -5.10
C MET A 34 -7.11 23.81 -4.54
N MET A 35 -6.27 23.95 -3.51
CA MET A 35 -5.71 22.82 -2.77
C MET A 35 -6.35 22.71 -1.39
N LEU A 36 -6.82 21.53 -1.05
CA LEU A 36 -7.44 21.20 0.21
C LEU A 36 -6.74 19.98 0.82
N ARG A 37 -6.33 20.09 2.06
CA ARG A 37 -5.90 18.94 2.85
C ARG A 37 -7.13 18.30 3.50
N TYR A 38 -7.41 17.04 3.24
CA TYR A 38 -8.58 16.34 3.77
C TYR A 38 -8.22 15.18 4.73
N ASP A 39 -6.94 14.78 4.79
CA ASP A 39 -6.44 13.81 5.74
C ASP A 39 -5.01 14.17 6.19
N ARG A 40 -4.41 13.38 7.07
CA ARG A 40 -3.07 13.63 7.65
C ARG A 40 -1.99 13.80 6.60
N ASP A 41 -2.07 13.04 5.51
CA ASP A 41 -1.09 12.96 4.45
C ASP A 41 -1.71 13.02 3.04
N ARG A 42 -2.98 13.44 2.96
CA ARG A 42 -3.72 13.50 1.69
C ARG A 42 -4.21 14.90 1.39
N TYR A 43 -3.95 15.30 0.17
CA TYR A 43 -4.35 16.58 -0.38
C TYR A 43 -5.17 16.36 -1.63
N LEU A 44 -6.21 17.15 -1.81
CA LEU A 44 -6.96 17.27 -3.05
C LEU A 44 -6.59 18.60 -3.70
N PHE A 45 -6.19 18.56 -4.96
CA PHE A 45 -5.89 19.74 -5.74
C PHE A 45 -6.78 19.76 -6.99
N VAL A 46 -7.62 20.77 -7.10
CA VAL A 46 -8.50 20.99 -8.26
C VAL A 46 -7.98 22.20 -9.02
N PHE A 47 -7.73 22.03 -10.30
CA PHE A 47 -7.18 23.06 -11.16
C PHE A 47 -7.77 22.96 -12.58
N GLU A 48 -7.68 24.06 -13.34
CA GLU A 48 -8.17 24.10 -14.71
C GLU A 48 -7.23 23.36 -15.67
N GLU A 49 -7.80 22.77 -16.72
CA GLU A 49 -7.08 22.02 -17.75
C GLU A 49 -5.91 22.80 -18.37
N LYS A 50 -6.05 24.13 -18.50
CA LYS A 50 -4.97 24.98 -19.02
C LYS A 50 -3.66 24.88 -18.24
N SER A 51 -3.73 24.62 -16.93
CA SER A 51 -2.56 24.49 -16.05
C SER A 51 -1.89 23.14 -16.14
N PHE A 52 -2.57 22.13 -16.66
CA PHE A 52 -2.01 20.78 -16.76
C PHE A 52 -0.77 20.73 -17.65
N SER A 53 -0.78 21.43 -18.79
CA SER A 53 0.35 21.44 -19.73
C SER A 53 1.64 21.93 -19.08
N ASP A 54 1.55 22.93 -18.19
CA ASP A 54 2.70 23.46 -17.47
C ASP A 54 3.25 22.48 -16.44
N PHE A 55 2.37 21.79 -15.68
CA PHE A 55 2.77 20.76 -14.74
C PHE A 55 3.41 19.56 -15.44
N ALA A 56 2.85 19.14 -16.58
CA ALA A 56 3.38 18.06 -17.39
C ALA A 56 4.73 18.40 -18.01
N ALA A 57 4.87 19.63 -18.58
CA ALA A 57 6.12 20.13 -19.15
C ALA A 57 7.25 20.18 -18.12
N LYS A 58 6.95 20.60 -16.89
CA LYS A 58 7.87 20.58 -15.74
C LYS A 58 8.00 19.20 -15.10
N ARG A 59 7.34 18.17 -15.67
CA ARG A 59 7.36 16.79 -15.20
C ARG A 59 7.00 16.64 -13.73
N PHE A 60 6.06 17.45 -13.24
CA PHE A 60 5.64 17.51 -11.83
C PHE A 60 6.85 17.72 -10.90
N ASP A 61 7.59 18.81 -11.11
CA ASP A 61 8.80 19.19 -10.38
C ASP A 61 8.60 19.33 -8.86
N VAL A 62 7.37 19.43 -8.39
CA VAL A 62 7.04 19.34 -6.95
C VAL A 62 7.53 18.04 -6.32
N LEU A 63 7.67 16.96 -7.09
CA LEU A 63 8.24 15.70 -6.61
C LEU A 63 9.68 15.90 -6.16
N ASP A 64 10.48 16.62 -6.92
CA ASP A 64 11.86 16.96 -6.56
C ASP A 64 11.92 17.97 -5.41
N ALA A 65 11.05 18.98 -5.41
CA ALA A 65 10.98 19.98 -4.35
C ALA A 65 10.62 19.37 -2.98
N VAL A 66 9.73 18.37 -2.96
CA VAL A 66 9.36 17.65 -1.74
C VAL A 66 10.50 16.78 -1.21
N ARG A 67 11.31 16.18 -2.09
CA ARG A 67 12.49 15.38 -1.68
C ARG A 67 13.57 16.20 -0.97
N GLU A 68 13.61 17.52 -1.16
CA GLU A 68 14.51 18.40 -0.40
C GLU A 68 14.16 18.49 1.08
N VAL A 69 12.92 18.15 1.45
CA VAL A 69 12.49 18.10 2.84
C VAL A 69 12.99 16.79 3.47
N VAL A 70 14.01 16.91 4.29
CA VAL A 70 14.67 15.76 4.94
C VAL A 70 14.35 15.79 6.43
N ALA A 71 13.87 14.67 6.94
CA ALA A 71 13.68 14.45 8.38
C ALA A 71 14.96 13.99 9.07
N GLY A 72 14.92 13.84 10.37
CA GLY A 72 16.01 13.21 11.14
C GLY A 72 16.43 11.87 10.50
N GLU A 73 17.68 11.49 10.69
CA GLU A 73 18.27 10.26 10.11
C GLU A 73 18.36 10.23 8.57
N GLY A 74 18.21 11.38 7.91
CA GLY A 74 18.39 11.47 6.44
C GLY A 74 17.23 10.89 5.63
N VAL A 75 16.05 10.69 6.23
CA VAL A 75 14.83 10.25 5.52
C VAL A 75 14.24 11.42 4.75
N ALA A 76 14.32 11.37 3.42
CA ALA A 76 13.69 12.37 2.55
C ALA A 76 12.18 12.14 2.44
N ALA A 77 11.43 13.24 2.36
CA ALA A 77 10.02 13.18 2.05
C ALA A 77 9.79 12.70 0.63
N THR A 78 8.70 11.99 0.39
CA THR A 78 8.26 11.58 -0.94
C THR A 78 6.80 11.96 -1.15
N LEU A 79 6.44 12.24 -2.40
CA LEU A 79 5.10 12.57 -2.80
C LEU A 79 4.64 11.62 -3.91
N SER A 80 3.40 11.13 -3.80
CA SER A 80 2.75 10.38 -4.87
C SER A 80 1.54 11.18 -5.34
N ILE A 81 1.38 11.34 -6.64
CA ILE A 81 0.34 12.16 -7.25
C ILE A 81 -0.48 11.30 -8.20
N GLY A 82 -1.81 11.35 -8.06
CA GLY A 82 -2.75 10.82 -9.04
C GLY A 82 -3.52 11.97 -9.67
N VAL A 83 -3.51 12.08 -10.99
CA VAL A 83 -4.25 13.09 -11.75
C VAL A 83 -5.34 12.42 -12.56
N GLY A 84 -6.57 12.89 -12.41
CA GLY A 84 -7.71 12.49 -13.23
C GLY A 84 -8.05 13.59 -14.21
N ARG A 85 -8.19 13.25 -15.50
CA ARG A 85 -8.52 14.16 -16.60
C ARG A 85 -9.58 13.58 -17.49
N ASP A 86 -10.12 14.43 -18.36
CA ASP A 86 -10.98 14.07 -19.49
C ASP A 86 -12.18 13.19 -19.08
N ALA A 87 -12.93 13.67 -18.08
CA ALA A 87 -14.15 13.02 -17.61
C ALA A 87 -15.30 14.03 -17.48
N ASP A 88 -16.52 13.52 -17.56
CA ASP A 88 -17.73 14.33 -17.70
C ASP A 88 -18.28 14.87 -16.36
N SER A 89 -17.65 14.50 -15.23
CA SER A 89 -18.06 14.95 -13.90
C SER A 89 -16.89 15.01 -12.92
N PHE A 90 -17.02 15.81 -11.87
CA PHE A 90 -16.03 15.87 -10.79
C PHE A 90 -15.85 14.51 -10.10
N GLU A 91 -16.93 13.75 -9.95
CA GLU A 91 -16.88 12.41 -9.38
C GLU A 91 -16.01 11.47 -10.24
N ALA A 92 -16.19 11.51 -11.56
CA ALA A 92 -15.42 10.71 -12.50
C ALA A 92 -13.94 11.17 -12.54
N LEU A 93 -13.67 12.48 -12.47
CA LEU A 93 -12.31 13.02 -12.33
C LEU A 93 -11.64 12.55 -11.05
N PHE A 94 -12.33 12.61 -9.93
CA PHE A 94 -11.83 12.14 -8.64
C PHE A 94 -11.55 10.62 -8.66
N LYS A 95 -12.45 9.84 -9.26
CA LYS A 95 -12.25 8.39 -9.45
C LYS A 95 -11.02 8.11 -10.31
N ASN A 96 -10.84 8.82 -11.42
CA ASN A 96 -9.65 8.68 -12.25
C ASN A 96 -8.37 9.06 -11.49
N ALA A 97 -8.40 10.15 -10.71
CA ALA A 97 -7.27 10.56 -9.88
C ALA A 97 -6.94 9.51 -8.80
N SER A 98 -7.96 8.92 -8.16
CA SER A 98 -7.77 7.87 -7.17
C SER A 98 -7.12 6.62 -7.77
N VAL A 99 -7.61 6.15 -8.92
CA VAL A 99 -7.01 5.02 -9.66
C VAL A 99 -5.57 5.32 -10.07
N ALA A 100 -5.30 6.55 -10.54
CA ALA A 100 -3.94 6.97 -10.88
C ALA A 100 -3.02 6.99 -9.65
N LEU A 101 -3.51 7.44 -8.49
CA LEU A 101 -2.75 7.44 -7.24
C LEU A 101 -2.45 6.01 -6.77
N GLU A 102 -3.41 5.11 -6.82
CA GLU A 102 -3.19 3.68 -6.51
C GLU A 102 -2.14 3.08 -7.43
N MET A 103 -2.17 3.43 -8.73
CA MET A 103 -1.15 3.00 -9.68
C MET A 103 0.23 3.57 -9.32
N ALA A 104 0.33 4.84 -8.90
CA ALA A 104 1.58 5.43 -8.44
C ALA A 104 2.13 4.69 -7.21
N LEU A 105 1.27 4.41 -6.23
CA LEU A 105 1.65 3.72 -4.99
C LEU A 105 2.05 2.27 -5.23
N SER A 106 1.32 1.53 -6.07
CA SER A 106 1.64 0.14 -6.42
C SER A 106 3.00 -0.01 -7.12
N ARG A 107 3.48 1.05 -7.77
CA ARG A 107 4.80 1.12 -8.42
C ARG A 107 5.92 1.60 -7.50
N GLY A 108 5.63 1.76 -6.21
CA GLY A 108 6.62 2.18 -5.19
C GLY A 108 6.51 3.65 -4.79
N GLY A 109 5.51 4.39 -5.26
CA GLY A 109 5.30 5.80 -4.93
C GLY A 109 6.32 6.74 -5.58
N ASP A 110 6.41 7.96 -5.03
CA ASP A 110 7.39 8.98 -5.43
C ASP A 110 7.33 9.34 -6.93
N GLN A 111 6.13 9.42 -7.48
CA GLN A 111 5.85 9.68 -8.88
C GLN A 111 4.46 10.30 -9.06
N ALA A 112 4.25 10.93 -10.20
CA ALA A 112 2.93 11.35 -10.65
C ALA A 112 2.43 10.41 -11.75
N VAL A 113 1.17 10.00 -11.63
CA VAL A 113 0.47 9.22 -12.64
C VAL A 113 -0.75 10.01 -13.07
N VAL A 114 -0.93 10.16 -14.36
CA VAL A 114 -2.08 10.84 -14.96
C VAL A 114 -2.94 9.80 -15.63
N LYS A 115 -4.23 9.82 -15.36
CA LYS A 115 -5.23 8.99 -16.02
C LYS A 115 -6.22 9.86 -16.78
N ASP A 116 -6.28 9.71 -18.08
CA ASP A 116 -7.39 10.13 -18.91
C ASP A 116 -8.39 8.97 -19.16
N LYS A 117 -9.31 9.12 -20.12
CA LYS A 117 -10.31 8.08 -20.42
C LYS A 117 -9.73 6.69 -20.66
N LEU A 118 -8.60 6.58 -21.35
CA LEU A 118 -8.07 5.31 -21.86
C LEU A 118 -6.61 5.06 -21.49
N ASN A 119 -5.84 6.11 -21.15
CA ASN A 119 -4.40 6.02 -21.03
C ASN A 119 -3.89 6.38 -19.63
N PHE A 120 -2.70 5.88 -19.34
CA PHE A 120 -1.92 6.29 -18.19
C PHE A 120 -0.60 6.89 -18.64
N GLU A 121 -0.27 8.07 -18.12
CA GLU A 121 1.03 8.69 -18.28
C GLU A 121 1.78 8.74 -16.96
N PHE A 122 3.09 8.58 -17.00
CA PHE A 122 3.93 8.47 -15.82
C PHE A 122 5.01 9.53 -15.81
N TYR A 123 5.12 10.27 -14.72
CA TYR A 123 6.08 11.35 -14.52
C TYR A 123 6.87 11.15 -13.23
N GLY A 124 8.15 11.50 -13.21
CA GLY A 124 9.01 11.27 -12.06
C GLY A 124 9.45 9.81 -11.95
N GLY A 125 9.61 9.34 -10.73
CA GLY A 125 10.09 7.97 -10.51
C GLY A 125 11.59 7.85 -10.75
N ARG A 126 12.41 8.54 -9.94
CA ARG A 126 13.86 8.29 -9.86
C ARG A 126 14.20 6.93 -9.24
N SER A 127 13.26 6.00 -9.22
CA SER A 127 13.36 4.78 -8.44
C SER A 127 14.25 3.68 -9.02
N LYS A 128 15.24 3.99 -9.89
CA LYS A 128 16.24 2.96 -10.21
C LYS A 128 17.05 2.52 -8.98
N ALA A 129 17.32 3.43 -8.04
CA ALA A 129 18.06 3.08 -6.82
C ALA A 129 17.16 2.55 -5.70
N THR A 130 15.98 3.17 -5.49
CA THR A 130 14.98 2.71 -4.50
C THR A 130 14.31 1.42 -4.95
N GLU A 131 13.98 1.30 -6.24
CA GLU A 131 13.43 0.08 -6.84
C GLU A 131 14.41 -1.09 -6.76
N LYS A 132 15.70 -0.88 -7.01
CA LYS A 132 16.72 -1.92 -6.76
C LYS A 132 16.80 -2.32 -5.28
N ARG A 133 16.78 -1.37 -4.34
CA ARG A 133 16.78 -1.68 -2.90
C ARG A 133 15.53 -2.42 -2.48
N THR A 134 14.36 -1.99 -2.93
CA THR A 134 13.06 -2.63 -2.60
C THR A 134 12.98 -4.02 -3.23
N LYS A 135 13.38 -4.19 -4.48
CA LYS A 135 13.41 -5.52 -5.14
C LYS A 135 14.40 -6.47 -4.48
N VAL A 136 15.58 -5.99 -4.09
CA VAL A 136 16.55 -6.82 -3.35
C VAL A 136 16.01 -7.19 -1.97
N LYS A 137 15.47 -6.21 -1.22
CA LYS A 137 14.86 -6.46 0.09
C LYS A 137 13.68 -7.41 -0.02
N SER A 138 12.79 -7.22 -1.00
CA SER A 138 11.66 -8.10 -1.23
C SER A 138 12.08 -9.53 -1.59
N ARG A 139 13.14 -9.70 -2.39
CA ARG A 139 13.69 -11.02 -2.71
C ARG A 139 14.32 -11.70 -1.49
N VAL A 140 15.06 -10.94 -0.68
CA VAL A 140 15.66 -11.46 0.57
C VAL A 140 14.56 -11.91 1.52
N MET A 141 13.51 -11.08 1.70
CA MET A 141 12.36 -11.42 2.54
C MET A 141 11.58 -12.62 1.99
N ALA A 142 11.36 -12.69 0.68
CA ALA A 142 10.68 -13.81 0.04
C ALA A 142 11.47 -15.12 0.19
N ASN A 143 12.79 -15.07 0.04
CA ASN A 143 13.66 -16.23 0.26
C ASN A 143 13.64 -16.67 1.72
N ALA A 144 13.75 -15.75 2.67
CA ALA A 144 13.68 -16.06 4.10
C ALA A 144 12.32 -16.69 4.47
N LEU A 145 11.21 -16.13 3.97
CA LEU A 145 9.90 -16.74 4.16
C LEU A 145 9.82 -18.14 3.54
N ALA A 146 10.41 -18.32 2.36
CA ALA A 146 10.45 -19.61 1.69
C ALA A 146 11.22 -20.67 2.51
N GLU A 147 12.37 -20.31 3.07
CA GLU A 147 13.16 -21.17 3.96
C GLU A 147 12.35 -21.55 5.22
N LEU A 148 11.73 -20.57 5.89
CA LEU A 148 10.89 -20.83 7.04
C LEU A 148 9.72 -21.80 6.73
N ILE A 149 9.09 -21.63 5.54
CA ILE A 149 8.03 -22.54 5.09
C ILE A 149 8.60 -23.95 4.86
N ASP A 150 9.77 -24.07 4.25
CA ASP A 150 10.38 -25.37 3.96
C ASP A 150 10.82 -26.13 5.20
N GLU A 151 11.26 -25.42 6.24
CA GLU A 151 11.62 -26.01 7.52
C GLU A 151 10.40 -26.42 8.36
N ALA A 152 9.27 -25.71 8.19
CA ALA A 152 8.07 -25.96 8.96
C ALA A 152 7.40 -27.30 8.60
N LYS A 153 6.82 -27.99 9.60
CA LYS A 153 5.96 -29.17 9.38
C LYS A 153 4.58 -28.77 8.87
N GLN A 154 4.07 -27.66 9.37
CA GLN A 154 2.80 -27.07 8.94
C GLN A 154 2.85 -25.56 9.12
N VAL A 155 1.98 -24.84 8.40
CA VAL A 155 1.90 -23.38 8.44
C VAL A 155 0.47 -22.97 8.81
N TYR A 156 0.38 -22.09 9.81
CA TYR A 156 -0.85 -21.39 10.15
C TYR A 156 -0.74 -19.97 9.68
N VAL A 157 -1.81 -19.47 9.06
CA VAL A 157 -1.90 -18.07 8.64
C VAL A 157 -3.10 -17.43 9.33
N MET A 158 -2.91 -16.29 9.96
CA MET A 158 -3.99 -15.55 10.62
C MET A 158 -3.86 -14.05 10.34
N GLY A 159 -4.98 -13.36 10.37
CA GLY A 159 -5.06 -11.91 10.34
C GLY A 159 -5.47 -11.34 11.71
N HIS A 160 -6.00 -10.11 11.69
CA HIS A 160 -6.60 -9.51 12.89
C HIS A 160 -7.91 -10.23 13.29
N SER A 161 -8.34 -10.08 14.56
CA SER A 161 -9.45 -10.85 15.17
C SER A 161 -10.79 -10.74 14.43
N TYR A 162 -11.13 -9.56 13.91
CA TYR A 162 -12.31 -9.35 13.08
C TYR A 162 -11.88 -9.25 11.61
N ALA A 163 -11.52 -10.40 11.02
CA ALA A 163 -10.92 -10.47 9.70
C ALA A 163 -11.84 -9.88 8.62
N ASP A 164 -11.29 -9.01 7.79
CA ASP A 164 -11.91 -8.44 6.62
C ASP A 164 -11.44 -9.13 5.33
N MET A 165 -11.82 -8.58 4.17
CA MET A 165 -11.44 -9.16 2.87
C MET A 165 -9.94 -9.07 2.59
N ASP A 166 -9.25 -8.05 3.12
CA ASP A 166 -7.82 -7.88 2.91
C ASP A 166 -7.04 -8.91 3.72
N ALA A 167 -7.41 -9.10 5.00
CA ALA A 167 -6.84 -10.13 5.86
C ALA A 167 -7.06 -11.54 5.29
N LEU A 168 -8.29 -11.87 4.88
CA LEU A 168 -8.61 -13.17 4.30
C LEU A 168 -7.92 -13.39 2.94
N GLY A 169 -7.85 -12.36 2.09
CA GLY A 169 -7.18 -12.40 0.80
C GLY A 169 -5.67 -12.62 0.94
N ALA A 170 -5.04 -11.91 1.87
CA ALA A 170 -3.63 -12.09 2.18
C ALA A 170 -3.34 -13.50 2.71
N ALA A 171 -4.19 -14.00 3.65
CA ALA A 171 -4.07 -15.35 4.18
C ALA A 171 -4.23 -16.43 3.10
N ALA A 172 -5.19 -16.29 2.20
CA ALA A 172 -5.39 -17.19 1.08
C ALA A 172 -4.18 -17.18 0.12
N GLY A 173 -3.61 -16.00 -0.16
CA GLY A 173 -2.41 -15.86 -0.98
C GLY A 173 -1.19 -16.57 -0.37
N VAL A 174 -0.92 -16.37 0.91
CA VAL A 174 0.15 -17.10 1.63
C VAL A 174 -0.11 -18.60 1.62
N CYS A 175 -1.35 -19.02 1.88
CA CYS A 175 -1.72 -20.44 1.87
C CYS A 175 -1.47 -21.09 0.50
N ALA A 176 -1.72 -20.38 -0.60
CA ALA A 176 -1.42 -20.86 -1.95
C ALA A 176 0.09 -21.05 -2.19
N ILE A 177 0.92 -20.11 -1.69
CA ILE A 177 2.38 -20.22 -1.74
C ILE A 177 2.86 -21.46 -0.96
N VAL A 178 2.39 -21.63 0.27
CA VAL A 178 2.75 -22.74 1.16
C VAL A 178 2.42 -24.09 0.49
N ARG A 179 1.24 -24.21 -0.11
CA ARG A 179 0.81 -25.42 -0.81
C ARG A 179 1.66 -25.71 -2.03
N LYS A 180 2.04 -24.70 -2.82
CA LYS A 180 2.97 -24.87 -3.95
C LYS A 180 4.33 -25.42 -3.50
N ARG A 181 4.72 -25.22 -2.25
CA ARG A 181 5.92 -25.79 -1.65
C ARG A 181 5.68 -27.17 -1.01
N GLY A 182 4.51 -27.75 -1.22
CA GLY A 182 4.17 -29.10 -0.72
C GLY A 182 3.89 -29.16 0.79
N LYS A 183 3.67 -28.02 1.45
CA LYS A 183 3.43 -27.94 2.88
C LYS A 183 1.94 -27.80 3.21
N LYS A 184 1.55 -28.33 4.38
CA LYS A 184 0.19 -28.15 4.90
C LYS A 184 -0.02 -26.71 5.38
N CYS A 185 -1.08 -26.07 4.91
CA CYS A 185 -1.47 -24.73 5.33
C CYS A 185 -2.88 -24.73 5.92
N ARG A 186 -3.07 -23.97 6.99
CA ARG A 186 -4.36 -23.69 7.60
C ARG A 186 -4.52 -22.17 7.77
N ILE A 187 -5.71 -21.69 7.53
CA ILE A 187 -6.10 -20.30 7.78
C ILE A 187 -6.90 -20.28 9.08
N VAL A 188 -6.38 -19.55 10.07
CA VAL A 188 -7.03 -19.39 11.36
C VAL A 188 -7.91 -18.17 11.30
N ILE A 189 -9.23 -18.35 11.38
CA ILE A 189 -10.23 -17.31 11.28
C ILE A 189 -11.48 -17.72 12.06
N ASP A 190 -12.12 -16.75 12.72
CA ASP A 190 -13.47 -16.96 13.23
C ASP A 190 -14.44 -16.98 12.04
N THR A 191 -15.00 -18.15 11.76
CA THR A 191 -15.87 -18.33 10.57
C THR A 191 -17.25 -17.71 10.76
N GLU A 192 -17.66 -17.40 11.97
CA GLU A 192 -18.97 -16.81 12.29
C GLU A 192 -18.89 -15.31 12.50
N ASN A 193 -17.79 -14.82 13.08
CA ASN A 193 -17.63 -13.40 13.41
C ASN A 193 -16.49 -12.76 12.61
N ASN A 194 -16.75 -12.43 11.35
CA ASN A 194 -15.79 -11.75 10.46
C ASN A 194 -16.51 -10.86 9.45
N ALA A 195 -15.81 -9.91 8.84
CA ALA A 195 -16.33 -9.04 7.80
C ALA A 195 -16.19 -9.63 6.37
N ALA A 196 -15.51 -10.77 6.23
CA ALA A 196 -15.18 -11.38 4.94
C ALA A 196 -16.13 -12.53 4.53
N HIS A 197 -17.30 -12.66 5.14
CA HIS A 197 -18.25 -13.76 4.90
C HIS A 197 -18.48 -14.14 3.43
N PRO A 198 -18.71 -13.18 2.48
CA PRO A 198 -18.96 -13.55 1.09
C PRO A 198 -17.74 -14.23 0.45
N MET A 199 -16.53 -13.75 0.76
CA MET A 199 -15.29 -14.33 0.25
C MET A 199 -14.99 -15.67 0.92
N LEU A 200 -15.18 -15.76 2.23
CA LEU A 200 -14.98 -16.98 3.00
C LEU A 200 -15.81 -18.14 2.45
N ARG A 201 -17.11 -17.91 2.20
CA ARG A 201 -18.00 -18.93 1.60
C ARG A 201 -17.53 -19.38 0.22
N ARG A 202 -17.04 -18.45 -0.61
CA ARG A 202 -16.49 -18.80 -1.93
C ARG A 202 -15.25 -19.66 -1.81
N LEU A 203 -14.33 -19.31 -0.91
CA LEU A 203 -13.12 -20.11 -0.68
C LEU A 203 -13.45 -21.50 -0.13
N GLN A 204 -14.39 -21.59 0.83
CA GLN A 204 -14.83 -22.88 1.40
C GLN A 204 -15.45 -23.81 0.36
N ALA A 205 -16.07 -23.27 -0.69
CA ALA A 205 -16.62 -24.05 -1.79
C ALA A 205 -15.57 -24.62 -2.77
N LEU A 206 -14.33 -24.12 -2.72
CA LEU A 206 -13.25 -24.59 -3.59
C LEU A 206 -12.61 -25.87 -2.99
N PRO A 207 -12.40 -26.90 -3.82
CA PRO A 207 -11.76 -28.15 -3.36
C PRO A 207 -10.42 -27.94 -2.67
N GLU A 208 -9.63 -26.96 -3.15
CA GLU A 208 -8.32 -26.62 -2.62
C GLU A 208 -8.36 -26.09 -1.18
N TYR A 209 -9.50 -25.54 -0.75
CA TYR A 209 -9.66 -24.97 0.59
C TYR A 209 -10.49 -25.84 1.52
N GLN A 210 -10.88 -27.06 1.10
CA GLN A 210 -11.57 -28.00 1.99
C GLN A 210 -10.71 -28.31 3.20
N GLY A 211 -11.26 -28.08 4.42
CA GLY A 211 -10.56 -28.26 5.69
C GLY A 211 -9.37 -27.34 5.90
N ALA A 212 -9.26 -26.24 5.14
CA ALA A 212 -8.18 -25.26 5.31
C ALA A 212 -8.43 -24.27 6.45
N PHE A 213 -9.68 -24.08 6.85
CA PHE A 213 -10.08 -23.10 7.85
C PHE A 213 -10.16 -23.75 9.23
N LEU A 214 -9.63 -23.08 10.25
CA LEU A 214 -9.68 -23.47 11.65
C LEU A 214 -10.17 -22.28 12.48
N SER A 215 -10.91 -22.58 13.54
CA SER A 215 -11.12 -21.61 14.63
C SER A 215 -9.83 -21.38 15.42
N GLY A 216 -9.79 -20.32 16.23
CA GLY A 216 -8.66 -20.07 17.12
C GLY A 216 -8.43 -21.22 18.10
N ASP A 217 -9.51 -21.75 18.69
CA ASP A 217 -9.46 -22.87 19.64
C ASP A 217 -8.95 -24.16 18.98
N ASP A 218 -9.47 -24.50 17.80
CA ASP A 218 -8.99 -25.65 17.03
C ASP A 218 -7.52 -25.52 16.64
N ALA A 219 -7.08 -24.31 16.28
CA ALA A 219 -5.70 -24.03 15.93
C ALA A 219 -4.79 -24.23 17.15
N PHE A 220 -5.20 -23.74 18.31
CA PHE A 220 -4.46 -23.90 19.56
C PHE A 220 -4.34 -25.38 19.98
N LEU A 221 -5.40 -26.17 19.83
CA LEU A 221 -5.38 -27.60 20.14
C LEU A 221 -4.53 -28.43 19.17
N ARG A 222 -4.34 -27.95 17.92
CA ARG A 222 -3.63 -28.68 16.87
C ARG A 222 -2.24 -28.14 16.55
N VAL A 223 -1.81 -27.08 17.27
CA VAL A 223 -0.46 -26.55 17.10
C VAL A 223 0.57 -27.59 17.50
N GLN A 224 1.64 -27.69 16.76
CA GLN A 224 2.74 -28.64 17.01
C GLN A 224 4.06 -27.88 17.09
N PRO A 225 5.08 -28.44 17.72
CA PRO A 225 6.44 -27.96 17.52
C PRO A 225 6.74 -27.87 16.02
N GLU A 226 7.48 -26.84 15.60
CA GLU A 226 7.78 -26.58 14.18
C GLU A 226 6.54 -26.18 13.35
N THR A 227 5.48 -25.66 13.97
CA THR A 227 4.42 -24.93 13.29
C THR A 227 4.87 -23.49 13.04
N LEU A 228 4.94 -23.08 11.77
CA LEU A 228 5.16 -21.69 11.42
C LEU A 228 3.84 -20.91 11.49
N LEU A 229 3.82 -19.85 12.29
CA LEU A 229 2.71 -18.90 12.31
C LEU A 229 3.06 -17.69 11.44
N VAL A 230 2.25 -17.42 10.42
CA VAL A 230 2.33 -16.22 9.58
C VAL A 230 1.16 -15.32 9.93
N VAL A 231 1.48 -14.11 10.38
CA VAL A 231 0.47 -13.10 10.72
C VAL A 231 0.42 -12.09 9.58
N VAL A 232 -0.77 -11.83 9.06
CA VAL A 232 -1.01 -10.93 7.92
C VAL A 232 -1.99 -9.83 8.30
N ASP A 233 -1.89 -8.70 7.60
CA ASP A 233 -2.83 -7.58 7.70
C ASP A 233 -3.06 -7.08 9.13
N THR A 234 -1.98 -6.95 9.89
CA THR A 234 -2.01 -6.34 11.22
C THR A 234 -0.74 -5.54 11.46
N ASN A 235 -0.89 -4.43 12.17
CA ASN A 235 0.23 -3.59 12.61
C ASN A 235 0.60 -3.83 14.09
N ARG A 236 -0.16 -4.69 14.77
CA ARG A 236 0.06 -5.07 16.17
C ARG A 236 -0.26 -6.57 16.31
N PRO A 237 0.74 -7.41 16.10
CA PRO A 237 0.61 -8.86 16.28
C PRO A 237 0.42 -9.23 17.76
#